data_9c1fb429d6e3178b481bbf1e32424e17
#
_entry.id   9c1fb429d6e3178b481bbf1e32424e17
#
_cell.length_a   1.000
_cell.length_b   1.000
_cell.length_c   1.000
_cell.angle_alpha   90.00
_cell.angle_beta   90.00
_cell.angle_gamma   90.00
#
_symmetry.space_group_name_H-M   'P 1'
#
loop_
_entity.id
_entity.type
_entity.pdbx_description
1 polymer ?
#
loop_
_entity_poly.entity_id
_entity_poly.type
_entity_poly.pdbx_seq_one_letter_code
_entity_poly.pdbx_strand_id
1 'polypeptide(L)'
;MTLLIATSTRGSPLTAPVTFGYCETKCALFHDIPGIEALPPSIGYQTDNIRARNRMAATVLRDFPHVTHVLWWDDDQWPEDRRIVQEMIACGEDLVSAPYTNKRLPVTWVHQQLYPSPPMGEDGLQDVRAVGFGFTMTSRACLEKMSANARRYTDLPNPHKVANIFGLLYDAPVPGVAEEEEMLLSEDYSFCKRWRELGGKVKVYGRAGNIIYHAGGYPWSARDIPGSVE
;
A
#
# COMPACT_ATOMS: atom_id res chain seq x y z
N MET A 1 -13.34 15.05 0.33
CA MET A 1 -12.44 14.07 -0.32
C MET A 1 -13.00 12.69 -0.12
N THR A 2 -12.98 11.84 -1.15
CA THR A 2 -13.56 10.50 -1.08
C THR A 2 -12.45 9.47 -1.07
N LEU A 3 -12.37 8.70 0.02
CA LEU A 3 -11.40 7.65 0.25
C LEU A 3 -12.07 6.28 0.06
N LEU A 4 -11.46 5.40 -0.73
CA LEU A 4 -11.84 4.00 -0.79
C LEU A 4 -10.76 3.16 -0.09
N ILE A 5 -11.19 2.27 0.80
CA ILE A 5 -10.30 1.31 1.45
C ILE A 5 -10.30 0.02 0.63
N ALA A 6 -9.14 -0.35 0.14
CA ALA A 6 -8.92 -1.57 -0.63
C ALA A 6 -8.18 -2.59 0.24
N THR A 7 -8.81 -3.72 0.54
CA THR A 7 -8.23 -4.79 1.34
C THR A 7 -8.09 -6.05 0.51
N SER A 8 -6.87 -6.57 0.37
CA SER A 8 -6.64 -7.92 -0.14
C SER A 8 -6.68 -8.91 1.02
N THR A 9 -7.38 -10.03 0.86
CA THR A 9 -7.41 -11.09 1.85
C THR A 9 -7.10 -12.43 1.23
N ARG A 10 -6.28 -13.22 1.91
CA ARG A 10 -6.00 -14.62 1.59
C ARG A 10 -6.97 -15.58 2.28
N GLY A 11 -8.00 -15.04 2.92
CA GLY A 11 -8.92 -15.79 3.74
C GLY A 11 -9.63 -16.92 3.01
N SER A 12 -9.84 -18.04 3.71
CA SER A 12 -10.74 -19.09 3.28
C SER A 12 -12.19 -18.56 3.25
N PRO A 13 -13.11 -19.22 2.54
CA PRO A 13 -14.53 -18.87 2.55
C PRO A 13 -15.14 -18.74 3.96
N LEU A 14 -14.58 -19.46 4.93
CA LEU A 14 -15.01 -19.43 6.33
C LEU A 14 -14.60 -18.13 7.06
N THR A 15 -13.57 -17.45 6.58
CA THR A 15 -13.11 -16.18 7.14
C THR A 15 -13.74 -14.96 6.45
N ALA A 16 -14.43 -15.16 5.34
CA ALA A 16 -15.05 -14.08 4.57
C ALA A 16 -15.97 -13.17 5.42
N PRO A 17 -16.89 -13.69 6.25
CA PRO A 17 -17.73 -12.85 7.11
C PRO A 17 -16.92 -12.09 8.15
N VAL A 18 -15.87 -12.71 8.70
CA VAL A 18 -14.97 -12.06 9.67
C VAL A 18 -14.19 -10.94 9.01
N THR A 19 -13.65 -11.18 7.82
CA THR A 19 -12.93 -10.17 7.04
C THR A 19 -13.86 -9.04 6.64
N PHE A 20 -15.10 -9.33 6.24
CA PHE A 20 -16.09 -8.32 5.90
C PHE A 20 -16.41 -7.43 7.10
N GLY A 21 -16.74 -8.02 8.25
CA GLY A 21 -16.98 -7.27 9.49
C GLY A 21 -15.76 -6.45 9.94
N TYR A 22 -14.57 -6.99 9.76
CA TYR A 22 -13.32 -6.27 10.03
C TYR A 22 -13.12 -5.07 9.09
N CYS A 23 -13.43 -5.22 7.81
CA CYS A 23 -13.37 -4.11 6.85
C CYS A 23 -14.45 -3.06 7.12
N GLU A 24 -15.65 -3.44 7.52
CA GLU A 24 -16.68 -2.48 7.96
C GLU A 24 -16.20 -1.72 9.19
N THR A 25 -15.58 -2.40 10.15
CA THR A 25 -14.99 -1.77 11.33
C THR A 25 -13.86 -0.79 10.93
N LYS A 26 -13.01 -1.17 9.98
CA LYS A 26 -11.99 -0.25 9.43
C LYS A 26 -12.62 1.00 8.81
N CYS A 27 -13.69 0.85 8.04
CA CYS A 27 -14.40 2.00 7.48
C CYS A 27 -15.05 2.86 8.56
N ALA A 28 -15.68 2.24 9.57
CA ALA A 28 -16.29 2.94 10.68
C ALA A 28 -15.26 3.77 11.49
N LEU A 29 -14.01 3.31 11.59
CA LEU A 29 -12.94 4.06 12.25
C LEU A 29 -12.64 5.43 11.60
N PHE A 30 -12.99 5.59 10.32
CA PHE A 30 -12.74 6.83 9.57
C PHE A 30 -14.01 7.64 9.29
N HIS A 31 -15.17 7.10 9.64
CA HIS A 31 -16.47 7.76 9.38
C HIS A 31 -16.58 9.13 10.07
N ASP A 32 -15.93 9.29 11.21
CA ASP A 32 -15.97 10.51 12.01
C ASP A 32 -14.80 11.47 11.72
N ILE A 33 -13.97 11.18 10.72
CA ILE A 33 -12.86 12.05 10.40
C ILE A 33 -13.34 13.18 9.47
N PRO A 34 -13.29 14.46 9.91
CA PRO A 34 -13.75 15.57 9.09
C PRO A 34 -13.06 15.63 7.73
N GLY A 35 -13.84 15.76 6.66
CA GLY A 35 -13.32 15.86 5.30
C GLY A 35 -12.97 14.54 4.63
N ILE A 36 -13.18 13.40 5.28
CA ILE A 36 -13.04 12.06 4.68
C ILE A 36 -14.42 11.42 4.55
N GLU A 37 -14.77 11.05 3.33
CA GLU A 37 -15.89 10.17 3.02
C GLU A 37 -15.29 8.78 2.74
N ALA A 38 -15.38 7.87 3.70
CA ALA A 38 -14.93 6.49 3.52
C ALA A 38 -16.05 5.69 2.85
N LEU A 39 -15.75 5.13 1.68
CA LEU A 39 -16.64 4.20 1.01
C LEU A 39 -16.54 2.80 1.62
N PRO A 40 -17.57 1.96 1.46
CA PRO A 40 -17.51 0.55 1.84
C PRO A 40 -16.28 -0.13 1.26
N PRO A 41 -15.66 -1.06 2.01
CA PRO A 41 -14.40 -1.68 1.59
C PRO A 41 -14.60 -2.48 0.31
N SER A 42 -13.66 -2.36 -0.61
CA SER A 42 -13.54 -3.28 -1.73
C SER A 42 -12.66 -4.45 -1.29
N ILE A 43 -13.23 -5.65 -1.23
CA ILE A 43 -12.52 -6.85 -0.78
C ILE A 43 -12.12 -7.68 -1.99
N GLY A 44 -10.82 -7.88 -2.15
CA GLY A 44 -10.27 -8.76 -3.17
C GLY A 44 -10.07 -10.18 -2.63
N TYR A 45 -11.06 -11.07 -2.77
CA TYR A 45 -10.91 -12.50 -2.47
C TYR A 45 -10.11 -13.17 -3.59
N GLN A 46 -8.81 -13.26 -3.45
CA GLN A 46 -7.95 -13.94 -4.41
C GLN A 46 -6.76 -14.57 -3.67
N THR A 47 -6.34 -15.73 -4.13
CA THR A 47 -5.09 -16.34 -3.71
C THR A 47 -3.86 -15.62 -4.28
N ASP A 48 -4.07 -14.76 -5.28
CA ASP A 48 -3.06 -14.00 -5.99
C ASP A 48 -3.27 -12.50 -5.75
N ASN A 49 -2.39 -11.88 -4.97
CA ASN A 49 -2.42 -10.46 -4.65
C ASN A 49 -2.32 -9.57 -5.89
N ILE A 50 -1.55 -9.96 -6.89
CA ILE A 50 -1.39 -9.21 -8.15
C ILE A 50 -2.76 -8.99 -8.79
N ARG A 51 -3.49 -10.11 -8.95
CA ARG A 51 -4.79 -10.11 -9.59
C ARG A 51 -5.84 -9.38 -8.77
N ALA A 52 -5.83 -9.58 -7.43
CA ALA A 52 -6.72 -8.88 -6.52
C ALA A 52 -6.55 -7.36 -6.61
N ARG A 53 -5.32 -6.87 -6.49
CA ARG A 53 -5.00 -5.43 -6.51
C ARG A 53 -5.25 -4.81 -7.89
N ASN A 54 -4.91 -5.49 -8.98
CA ASN A 54 -5.23 -5.03 -10.33
C ASN A 54 -6.75 -4.89 -10.54
N ARG A 55 -7.55 -5.84 -10.06
CA ARG A 55 -9.02 -5.77 -10.12
C ARG A 55 -9.57 -4.62 -9.30
N MET A 56 -9.11 -4.46 -8.06
CA MET A 56 -9.54 -3.36 -7.20
C MET A 56 -9.24 -2.00 -7.84
N ALA A 57 -8.03 -1.81 -8.36
CA ALA A 57 -7.69 -0.58 -9.08
C ALA A 57 -8.61 -0.33 -10.29
N ALA A 58 -8.86 -1.37 -11.11
CA ALA A 58 -9.76 -1.27 -12.25
C ALA A 58 -11.21 -0.95 -11.83
N THR A 59 -11.69 -1.55 -10.75
CA THR A 59 -13.03 -1.28 -10.19
C THR A 59 -13.14 0.17 -9.71
N VAL A 60 -12.14 0.67 -8.97
CA VAL A 60 -12.12 2.06 -8.50
C VAL A 60 -12.18 3.03 -9.68
N LEU A 61 -11.36 2.80 -10.70
CA LEU A 61 -11.30 3.70 -11.85
C LEU A 61 -12.58 3.70 -12.68
N ARG A 62 -13.27 2.56 -12.76
CA ARG A 62 -14.49 2.38 -13.55
C ARG A 62 -15.75 2.79 -12.80
N ASP A 63 -15.92 2.29 -11.57
CA ASP A 63 -17.20 2.31 -10.87
C ASP A 63 -17.30 3.43 -9.82
N PHE A 64 -16.17 4.00 -9.40
CA PHE A 64 -16.11 5.04 -8.37
C PHE A 64 -15.40 6.31 -8.87
N PRO A 65 -16.00 7.06 -9.84
CA PRO A 65 -15.34 8.21 -10.45
C PRO A 65 -15.06 9.37 -9.47
N HIS A 66 -15.78 9.43 -8.36
CA HIS A 66 -15.64 10.45 -7.32
C HIS A 66 -14.55 10.13 -6.28
N VAL A 67 -14.02 8.90 -6.27
CA VAL A 67 -12.93 8.53 -5.35
C VAL A 67 -11.65 9.26 -5.76
N THR A 68 -11.07 9.96 -4.80
CA THR A 68 -9.83 10.73 -4.98
C THR A 68 -8.59 9.98 -4.54
N HIS A 69 -8.72 9.11 -3.54
CA HIS A 69 -7.63 8.32 -2.97
C HIS A 69 -8.06 6.89 -2.66
N VAL A 70 -7.12 5.96 -2.75
CA VAL A 70 -7.26 4.57 -2.34
C VAL A 70 -6.27 4.27 -1.24
N LEU A 71 -6.76 3.86 -0.08
CA LEU A 71 -5.95 3.30 0.99
C LEU A 71 -5.90 1.78 0.83
N TRP A 72 -4.74 1.28 0.44
CA TRP A 72 -4.41 -0.14 0.43
C TRP A 72 -4.08 -0.54 1.86
N TRP A 73 -4.88 -1.42 2.42
CA TRP A 73 -4.80 -1.81 3.81
C TRP A 73 -5.00 -3.31 3.96
N ASP A 74 -3.93 -4.03 4.18
CA ASP A 74 -3.98 -5.48 4.39
C ASP A 74 -4.75 -5.84 5.67
N ASP A 75 -5.31 -7.03 5.71
CA ASP A 75 -6.19 -7.49 6.79
C ASP A 75 -5.46 -7.78 8.10
N ASP A 76 -4.14 -7.83 8.07
CA ASP A 76 -3.26 -8.11 9.21
C ASP A 76 -2.50 -6.87 9.74
N GLN A 77 -2.91 -5.67 9.34
CA GLN A 77 -2.30 -4.42 9.81
C GLN A 77 -3.32 -3.49 10.45
N TRP A 78 -2.88 -2.68 11.42
CA TRP A 78 -3.68 -1.61 11.99
C TRP A 78 -2.82 -0.48 12.54
N PRO A 79 -3.24 0.78 12.38
CA PRO A 79 -2.56 1.93 12.96
C PRO A 79 -2.89 2.05 14.45
N GLU A 80 -1.92 2.47 15.26
CA GLU A 80 -2.16 2.85 16.66
C GLU A 80 -3.01 4.12 16.73
N ASP A 81 -2.74 5.07 15.85
CA ASP A 81 -3.52 6.30 15.71
C ASP A 81 -4.11 6.43 14.31
N ARG A 82 -5.45 6.45 14.23
CA ARG A 82 -6.18 6.58 12.96
C ARG A 82 -5.94 7.92 12.25
N ARG A 83 -5.47 8.97 12.96
CA ARG A 83 -5.15 10.28 12.37
C ARG A 83 -4.06 10.20 11.31
N ILE A 84 -3.25 9.15 11.31
CA ILE A 84 -2.24 8.93 10.26
C ILE A 84 -2.83 8.98 8.86
N VAL A 85 -4.07 8.54 8.66
CA VAL A 85 -4.72 8.59 7.34
C VAL A 85 -4.99 10.02 6.90
N GLN A 86 -5.43 10.89 7.82
CA GLN A 86 -5.59 12.33 7.53
C GLN A 86 -4.25 12.98 7.21
N GLU A 87 -3.22 12.63 7.97
CA GLU A 87 -1.88 13.15 7.78
C GLU A 87 -1.31 12.72 6.42
N MET A 88 -1.46 11.43 6.05
CA MET A 88 -1.05 10.94 4.73
C MET A 88 -1.77 11.65 3.58
N ILE A 89 -3.05 11.94 3.76
CA ILE A 89 -3.83 12.71 2.80
C ILE A 89 -3.33 14.16 2.70
N ALA A 90 -3.07 14.77 3.86
CA ALA A 90 -2.61 16.17 3.96
C ALA A 90 -1.22 16.38 3.34
N CYS A 91 -0.40 15.32 3.23
CA CYS A 91 0.88 15.36 2.53
C CYS A 91 0.74 15.73 1.04
N GLY A 92 -0.42 15.47 0.41
CA GLY A 92 -0.66 15.78 -1.00
C GLY A 92 0.16 14.94 -2.00
N GLU A 93 0.73 13.82 -1.55
CA GLU A 93 1.56 12.95 -2.36
C GLU A 93 0.71 11.89 -3.11
N ASP A 94 1.11 11.59 -4.33
CA ASP A 94 0.41 10.59 -5.16
C ASP A 94 0.58 9.15 -4.68
N LEU A 95 1.71 8.85 -4.01
CA LEU A 95 2.00 7.56 -3.40
C LEU A 95 2.74 7.78 -2.09
N VAL A 96 2.09 7.48 -0.98
CA VAL A 96 2.65 7.60 0.37
C VAL A 96 2.27 6.39 1.21
N SER A 97 3.22 5.85 1.96
CA SER A 97 3.02 4.72 2.87
C SER A 97 3.36 5.12 4.30
N ALA A 98 2.56 4.67 5.25
CA ALA A 98 3.02 4.63 6.63
C ALA A 98 4.00 3.46 6.81
N PRO A 99 5.19 3.68 7.36
CA PRO A 99 6.17 2.62 7.51
C PRO A 99 5.71 1.57 8.52
N TYR A 100 5.88 0.30 8.16
CA TYR A 100 5.61 -0.84 9.03
C TYR A 100 6.72 -1.89 8.90
N THR A 101 6.75 -2.84 9.83
CA THR A 101 7.82 -3.83 9.92
C THR A 101 7.42 -5.17 9.31
N ASN A 102 8.43 -5.99 8.96
CA ASN A 102 8.21 -7.40 8.65
C ASN A 102 7.77 -8.18 9.89
N LYS A 103 7.36 -9.45 9.69
CA LYS A 103 6.91 -10.38 10.76
C LYS A 103 7.96 -11.44 11.08
N ARG A 104 9.23 -11.09 11.13
CA ARG A 104 10.34 -12.02 11.38
C ARG A 104 11.52 -11.34 12.06
N LEU A 105 12.37 -12.11 12.67
CA LEU A 105 13.65 -11.63 13.20
C LEU A 105 14.76 -11.77 12.12
N PRO A 106 15.68 -10.83 12.01
CA PRO A 106 15.63 -9.50 12.63
C PRO A 106 14.46 -8.68 12.09
N VAL A 107 13.86 -7.85 12.95
CA VAL A 107 12.79 -6.93 12.56
C VAL A 107 13.38 -5.83 11.70
N THR A 108 12.79 -5.63 10.53
CA THR A 108 13.21 -4.61 9.55
C THR A 108 11.99 -3.91 8.95
N TRP A 109 12.19 -2.72 8.41
CA TRP A 109 11.17 -1.98 7.69
C TRP A 109 10.76 -2.68 6.39
N VAL A 110 9.46 -2.62 6.06
CA VAL A 110 8.93 -3.08 4.78
C VAL A 110 8.91 -1.91 3.79
N HIS A 111 10.08 -1.33 3.57
CA HIS A 111 10.33 -0.42 2.46
C HIS A 111 11.81 -0.53 2.05
N GLN A 112 12.12 -0.15 0.83
CA GLN A 112 13.47 -0.10 0.31
C GLN A 112 13.92 1.36 0.19
N GLN A 113 15.07 1.66 0.75
CA GLN A 113 15.68 2.98 0.64
C GLN A 113 16.19 3.26 -0.77
N LEU A 114 16.23 4.52 -1.15
CA LEU A 114 17.05 4.98 -2.27
C LEU A 114 18.53 4.90 -1.89
N TYR A 115 19.41 4.85 -2.91
CA TYR A 115 20.84 4.91 -2.67
C TYR A 115 21.46 6.04 -3.52
N PRO A 116 22.08 7.05 -2.91
CA PRO A 116 22.12 7.31 -1.46
C PRO A 116 20.72 7.60 -0.89
N SER A 117 20.51 7.24 0.39
CA SER A 117 19.23 7.49 1.07
C SER A 117 19.11 8.96 1.43
N PRO A 118 18.06 9.67 0.95
CA PRO A 118 17.79 11.03 1.39
C PRO A 118 17.37 11.04 2.86
N PRO A 119 17.65 12.10 3.62
CA PRO A 119 17.12 12.26 4.96
C PRO A 119 15.61 12.40 4.93
N MET A 120 14.96 12.12 6.08
CA MET A 120 13.57 12.47 6.29
C MET A 120 13.44 14.00 6.38
N GLY A 121 12.46 14.56 5.68
CA GLY A 121 12.15 15.97 5.73
C GLY A 121 11.52 16.41 7.05
N GLU A 122 11.50 17.71 7.32
CA GLU A 122 10.82 18.30 8.49
C GLU A 122 9.30 18.04 8.44
N ASP A 123 8.75 17.80 7.25
CA ASP A 123 7.36 17.43 7.00
C ASP A 123 7.07 15.96 7.34
N GLY A 124 8.07 15.18 7.76
CA GLY A 124 7.97 13.75 8.04
C GLY A 124 7.97 12.87 6.80
N LEU A 125 8.25 13.42 5.62
CA LEU A 125 8.30 12.66 4.36
C LEU A 125 9.74 12.29 3.99
N GLN A 126 9.91 11.08 3.49
CA GLN A 126 11.17 10.61 2.92
C GLN A 126 10.93 9.96 1.56
N ASP A 127 11.73 10.33 0.56
CA ASP A 127 11.75 9.63 -0.72
C ASP A 127 12.39 8.25 -0.53
N VAL A 128 11.71 7.20 -1.00
CA VAL A 128 12.19 5.83 -0.92
C VAL A 128 12.10 5.13 -2.28
N ARG A 129 12.79 4.00 -2.42
CA ARG A 129 12.76 3.21 -3.65
C ARG A 129 11.45 2.47 -3.84
N ALA A 130 10.98 1.82 -2.78
CA ALA A 130 9.74 1.04 -2.79
C ALA A 130 9.15 0.90 -1.39
N VAL A 131 7.85 0.65 -1.33
CA VAL A 131 7.07 0.39 -0.11
C VAL A 131 6.20 -0.84 -0.31
N GLY A 132 5.89 -1.54 0.79
CA GLY A 132 4.82 -2.53 0.79
C GLY A 132 3.44 -1.88 0.82
N PHE A 133 2.44 -2.55 0.29
CA PHE A 133 1.08 -2.03 0.16
C PHE A 133 0.14 -2.46 1.30
N GLY A 134 0.72 -2.84 2.43
CA GLY A 134 -0.06 -3.19 3.61
C GLY A 134 -0.73 -1.99 4.29
N PHE A 135 -0.12 -0.80 4.21
CA PHE A 135 -0.73 0.45 4.66
C PHE A 135 -0.23 1.61 3.80
N THR A 136 -0.71 1.68 2.56
CA THR A 136 -0.23 2.62 1.55
C THR A 136 -1.39 3.33 0.89
N MET A 137 -1.25 4.63 0.67
CA MET A 137 -2.22 5.46 -0.02
C MET A 137 -1.74 5.79 -1.43
N THR A 138 -2.64 5.70 -2.39
CA THR A 138 -2.42 6.18 -3.76
C THR A 138 -3.48 7.18 -4.14
N SER A 139 -3.11 8.24 -4.85
CA SER A 139 -4.07 9.14 -5.47
C SER A 139 -4.76 8.45 -6.66
N ARG A 140 -5.95 8.93 -7.03
CA ARG A 140 -6.60 8.53 -8.27
C ARG A 140 -5.72 8.84 -9.49
N ALA A 141 -5.07 10.00 -9.52
CA ALA A 141 -4.18 10.41 -10.60
C ALA A 141 -3.02 9.41 -10.81
N CYS A 142 -2.43 8.91 -9.71
CA CYS A 142 -1.45 7.83 -9.76
C CYS A 142 -2.02 6.60 -10.47
N LEU A 143 -3.19 6.10 -10.05
CA LEU A 143 -3.81 4.91 -10.63
C LEU A 143 -4.19 5.10 -12.10
N GLU A 144 -4.69 6.26 -12.48
CA GLU A 144 -5.01 6.60 -13.88
C GLU A 144 -3.75 6.59 -14.75
N LYS A 145 -2.69 7.27 -14.32
CA LYS A 145 -1.41 7.31 -15.02
C LYS A 145 -0.77 5.93 -15.16
N MET A 146 -0.79 5.14 -14.09
CA MET A 146 -0.32 3.75 -14.08
C MET A 146 -1.13 2.89 -15.06
N SER A 147 -2.46 2.98 -15.01
CA SER A 147 -3.35 2.18 -15.86
C SER A 147 -3.26 2.54 -17.35
N ALA A 148 -3.01 3.81 -17.67
CA ALA A 148 -2.82 4.28 -19.04
C ALA A 148 -1.54 3.72 -19.66
N ASN A 149 -0.51 3.46 -18.87
CA ASN A 149 0.80 3.01 -19.33
C ASN A 149 1.06 1.51 -19.10
N ALA A 150 0.11 0.75 -18.55
CA ALA A 150 0.27 -0.67 -18.31
C ALA A 150 -0.32 -1.54 -19.41
N ARG A 151 0.29 -2.72 -19.61
CA ARG A 151 -0.30 -3.77 -20.43
C ARG A 151 -1.64 -4.20 -19.84
N ARG A 152 -2.64 -4.45 -20.71
CA ARG A 152 -3.96 -4.91 -20.29
C ARG A 152 -4.15 -6.39 -20.57
N TYR A 153 -4.95 -7.05 -19.74
CA TYR A 153 -5.37 -8.43 -19.92
C TYR A 153 -6.88 -8.57 -19.66
N THR A 154 -7.47 -9.63 -20.16
CA THR A 154 -8.86 -10.00 -19.85
C THR A 154 -8.88 -10.86 -18.60
N ASP A 155 -9.63 -10.46 -17.60
CA ASP A 155 -9.70 -11.14 -16.31
C ASP A 155 -10.96 -12.01 -16.21
N LEU A 156 -10.79 -13.30 -16.48
CA LEU A 156 -11.89 -14.28 -16.41
C LEU A 156 -12.24 -14.65 -14.95
N PRO A 157 -13.51 -14.92 -14.63
CA PRO A 157 -14.67 -14.99 -15.54
C PRO A 157 -15.27 -13.63 -15.91
N ASN A 158 -14.77 -12.54 -15.33
CA ASN A 158 -15.24 -11.21 -15.63
C ASN A 158 -14.55 -10.66 -16.91
N PRO A 159 -15.28 -10.39 -18.01
CA PRO A 159 -14.67 -10.05 -19.30
C PRO A 159 -14.08 -8.63 -19.36
N HIS A 160 -13.92 -7.95 -18.23
CA HIS A 160 -13.33 -6.62 -18.22
C HIS A 160 -11.82 -6.66 -18.45
N LYS A 161 -11.36 -5.70 -19.27
CA LYS A 161 -9.92 -5.49 -19.45
C LYS A 161 -9.34 -4.77 -18.23
N VAL A 162 -8.37 -5.39 -17.60
CA VAL A 162 -7.69 -4.93 -16.40
C VAL A 162 -6.26 -4.52 -16.75
N ALA A 163 -5.80 -3.39 -16.25
CA ALA A 163 -4.42 -2.96 -16.40
C ALA A 163 -3.51 -3.72 -15.41
N ASN A 164 -2.40 -4.26 -15.91
CA ASN A 164 -1.45 -5.03 -15.10
C ASN A 164 -0.45 -4.10 -14.38
N ILE A 165 -0.94 -3.28 -13.48
CA ILE A 165 -0.13 -2.29 -12.74
C ILE A 165 0.68 -2.92 -11.60
N PHE A 166 0.24 -4.08 -11.07
CA PHE A 166 0.92 -4.84 -10.02
C PHE A 166 1.68 -6.07 -10.54
N GLY A 167 1.77 -6.30 -11.85
CA GLY A 167 2.53 -7.43 -12.40
C GLY A 167 4.02 -7.33 -12.05
N LEU A 168 4.66 -8.50 -11.84
CA LEU A 168 6.05 -8.57 -11.41
C LEU A 168 7.02 -7.96 -12.43
N LEU A 169 8.05 -7.33 -11.94
CA LEU A 169 9.17 -6.79 -12.71
C LEU A 169 10.50 -7.27 -12.12
N TYR A 170 11.52 -7.19 -12.95
CA TYR A 170 12.90 -7.26 -12.49
C TYR A 170 13.45 -5.84 -12.28
N ASP A 171 14.38 -5.68 -11.37
CA ASP A 171 15.09 -4.43 -11.12
C ASP A 171 16.59 -4.66 -10.98
N ALA A 172 17.35 -3.62 -11.23
CA ALA A 172 18.79 -3.65 -11.06
C ALA A 172 19.18 -4.00 -9.62
N PRO A 173 20.34 -4.62 -9.43
CA PRO A 173 20.88 -4.92 -8.10
C PRO A 173 20.89 -3.68 -7.20
N VAL A 174 20.72 -3.90 -5.90
CA VAL A 174 20.84 -2.84 -4.88
C VAL A 174 22.19 -3.01 -4.20
N PRO A 175 23.05 -1.98 -4.16
CA PRO A 175 24.32 -2.04 -3.47
C PRO A 175 24.17 -2.55 -2.03
N GLY A 176 25.00 -3.51 -1.63
CA GLY A 176 24.96 -4.12 -0.30
C GLY A 176 23.82 -5.14 -0.06
N VAL A 177 22.97 -5.40 -1.05
CA VAL A 177 21.86 -6.37 -0.94
C VAL A 177 21.98 -7.49 -1.96
N ALA A 178 22.16 -7.14 -3.23
CA ALA A 178 22.42 -8.06 -4.32
C ALA A 178 23.29 -7.30 -5.32
N GLU A 179 24.52 -7.76 -5.54
CA GLU A 179 25.49 -6.98 -6.31
C GLU A 179 25.63 -7.43 -7.77
N GLU A 180 25.21 -8.64 -8.11
CA GLU A 180 25.54 -9.26 -9.39
C GLU A 180 24.33 -9.65 -10.25
N GLU A 181 23.11 -9.73 -9.70
CA GLU A 181 21.95 -10.22 -10.42
C GLU A 181 20.74 -9.29 -10.32
N GLU A 182 19.92 -9.29 -11.35
CA GLU A 182 18.60 -8.62 -11.30
C GLU A 182 17.72 -9.26 -10.22
N MET A 183 17.04 -8.42 -9.46
CA MET A 183 16.10 -8.85 -8.44
C MET A 183 14.70 -8.97 -9.00
N LEU A 184 14.05 -10.11 -8.80
CA LEU A 184 12.61 -10.21 -9.01
C LEU A 184 11.90 -9.46 -7.87
N LEU A 185 11.17 -8.43 -8.23
CA LEU A 185 10.42 -7.60 -7.28
C LEU A 185 9.08 -8.27 -6.93
N SER A 186 8.62 -8.07 -5.69
CA SER A 186 7.22 -8.32 -5.33
C SER A 186 6.27 -7.42 -6.14
N GLU A 187 4.98 -7.70 -6.07
CA GLU A 187 3.96 -6.91 -6.76
C GLU A 187 3.95 -5.45 -6.31
N ASP A 188 4.14 -5.20 -5.01
CA ASP A 188 4.20 -3.87 -4.40
C ASP A 188 5.40 -3.07 -4.92
N TYR A 189 6.57 -3.70 -4.89
CA TYR A 189 7.81 -3.10 -5.34
C TYR A 189 7.82 -2.90 -6.86
N SER A 190 7.18 -3.79 -7.60
CA SER A 190 6.96 -3.65 -9.05
C SER A 190 6.07 -2.46 -9.37
N PHE A 191 5.02 -2.22 -8.57
CA PHE A 191 4.19 -1.02 -8.68
C PHE A 191 5.02 0.24 -8.45
N CYS A 192 5.81 0.28 -7.38
CA CYS A 192 6.68 1.41 -7.04
C CYS A 192 7.72 1.69 -8.13
N LYS A 193 8.31 0.64 -8.73
CA LYS A 193 9.24 0.79 -9.85
C LYS A 193 8.56 1.44 -11.06
N ARG A 194 7.38 0.92 -11.49
CA ARG A 194 6.63 1.52 -12.59
C ARG A 194 6.28 2.97 -12.33
N TRP A 195 5.83 3.28 -11.11
CA TRP A 195 5.49 4.65 -10.74
C TRP A 195 6.69 5.60 -10.89
N ARG A 196 7.86 5.19 -10.42
CA ARG A 196 9.10 5.97 -10.58
C ARG A 196 9.52 6.12 -12.04
N GLU A 197 9.38 5.09 -12.86
CA GLU A 197 9.65 5.12 -14.31
C GLU A 197 8.73 6.10 -15.05
N LEU A 198 7.54 6.34 -14.55
CA LEU A 198 6.61 7.36 -15.03
C LEU A 198 6.89 8.76 -14.44
N GLY A 199 7.98 8.93 -13.70
CA GLY A 199 8.37 10.20 -13.08
C GLY A 199 7.69 10.50 -11.76
N GLY A 200 7.00 9.52 -11.16
CA GLY A 200 6.42 9.66 -9.82
C GLY A 200 7.43 9.46 -8.71
N LYS A 201 7.07 9.88 -7.51
CA LYS A 201 7.84 9.65 -6.28
C LYS A 201 7.14 8.66 -5.39
N VAL A 202 7.92 7.86 -4.68
CA VAL A 202 7.45 6.94 -3.63
C VAL A 202 7.90 7.51 -2.30
N LYS A 203 6.95 7.74 -1.41
CA LYS A 203 7.20 8.36 -0.12
C LYS A 203 6.85 7.42 1.04
N VAL A 204 7.61 7.51 2.12
CA VAL A 204 7.15 7.09 3.44
C VAL A 204 6.84 8.32 4.28
N TYR A 205 5.78 8.25 5.08
CA TYR A 205 5.42 9.25 6.06
C TYR A 205 5.72 8.71 7.45
N GLY A 206 6.87 9.09 8.00
CA GLY A 206 7.33 8.69 9.31
C GLY A 206 7.32 9.89 10.25
N ARG A 207 6.36 9.93 11.17
CA ARG A 207 6.33 10.90 12.27
C ARG A 207 6.44 10.15 13.59
N ALA A 208 7.12 10.76 14.56
CA ALA A 208 7.20 10.19 15.91
C ALA A 208 5.79 9.85 16.45
N GLY A 209 5.58 8.62 16.86
CA GLY A 209 4.29 8.13 17.36
C GLY A 209 3.36 7.49 16.32
N ASN A 210 3.66 7.52 15.02
CA ASN A 210 2.87 6.82 14.01
C ASN A 210 3.32 5.36 13.91
N ILE A 211 2.63 4.48 14.62
CA ILE A 211 2.94 3.05 14.66
C ILE A 211 1.89 2.28 13.91
N ILE A 212 2.34 1.45 12.97
CA ILE A 212 1.53 0.44 12.32
C ILE A 212 1.92 -0.92 12.88
N TYR A 213 0.96 -1.58 13.49
CA TYR A 213 1.11 -2.96 13.94
C TYR A 213 0.91 -3.92 12.76
N HIS A 214 1.67 -4.99 12.74
CA HIS A 214 1.61 -6.04 11.74
C HIS A 214 1.37 -7.38 12.44
N ALA A 215 0.15 -7.91 12.38
CA ALA A 215 -0.24 -9.13 13.06
C ALA A 215 0.48 -10.36 12.50
N GLY A 216 0.93 -11.20 13.40
CA GLY A 216 1.51 -12.51 13.13
C GLY A 216 1.27 -13.40 14.36
N GLY A 217 2.21 -14.25 14.72
CA GLY A 217 2.25 -14.88 16.06
C GLY A 217 2.49 -13.87 17.19
N TYR A 218 2.78 -12.62 16.83
CA TYR A 218 3.07 -11.48 17.69
C TYR A 218 2.68 -10.19 16.94
N PRO A 219 2.23 -9.11 17.61
CA PRO A 219 1.94 -7.83 16.97
C PRO A 219 3.24 -7.03 16.73
N TRP A 220 3.89 -7.28 15.61
CA TRP A 220 5.13 -6.63 15.19
C TRP A 220 4.92 -5.14 14.93
N SER A 221 5.88 -4.32 15.33
CA SER A 221 5.84 -2.86 15.14
C SER A 221 7.23 -2.25 15.06
N ALA A 222 7.31 -0.94 14.81
CA ALA A 222 8.56 -0.20 14.85
C ALA A 222 9.29 -0.30 16.19
N ARG A 223 8.56 -0.52 17.29
CA ARG A 223 9.13 -0.69 18.63
C ARG A 223 10.03 -1.94 18.77
N ASP A 224 9.90 -2.90 17.85
CA ASP A 224 10.68 -4.13 17.84
C ASP A 224 12.00 -3.99 17.07
N ILE A 225 12.25 -2.83 16.42
CA ILE A 225 13.52 -2.55 15.75
C ILE A 225 14.51 -2.03 16.79
N PRO A 226 15.67 -2.68 17.01
CA PRO A 226 16.66 -2.20 17.96
C PRO A 226 17.12 -0.77 17.63
N GLY A 227 17.01 0.14 18.59
CA GLY A 227 17.43 1.55 18.44
C GLY A 227 16.48 2.45 17.66
N SER A 228 15.26 2.03 17.36
CA SER A 228 14.29 2.80 16.56
C SER A 228 13.32 3.65 17.39
N VAL A 229 13.38 3.60 18.71
CA VAL A 229 12.43 4.30 19.59
C VAL A 229 13.19 5.19 20.58
N GLU A 230 13.22 6.43 20.31
CA GLU A 230 13.15 7.51 21.29
C GLU A 230 12.13 8.56 20.81
#